data_3bba59f019ceba63eebdddc8e03d8abc
#
_entry.id   3bba59f019ceba63eebdddc8e03d8abc
#
_cell.length_a   1.000
_cell.length_b   1.000
_cell.length_c   1.000
_cell.angle_alpha   90.00
_cell.angle_beta   90.00
_cell.angle_gamma   90.00
#
_symmetry.space_group_name_H-M   'P 1'
#
loop_
_entity.id
_entity.type
_entity.pdbx_description
1 polymer ?
#
loop_
_entity_poly.entity_id
_entity_poly.type
_entity_poly.pdbx_seq_one_letter_code
_entity_poly.pdbx_strand_id
1 'polypeptide(L)'
;MKIKYFLITFIFTCSFSYSQNPDISKDIVNGYFRSLQRTIELDWLQGRSSVLIENNNKTLYEYHNIQDNDLSTAWVEGVAGSGINEWVIIPIDLNGYYFSYSDGNQKKKLNISLKINNGFCKNDKTYFSNNRIKKSRIDIYEVPILEFEDQRGTQAIDSPINISKNEFIFADNSEEQLFDIPIELSGNFINDGHVCLFLKLTILEVYPGEKYNDTCISELHATADVIKEKKPEVTKRKKSPFRKDKE
;
A
#
# COMPACT_ATOMS: atom_id res chain seq x y z
N MET A 1 32.22 30.72 23.39
CA MET A 1 31.46 30.76 22.15
C MET A 1 30.25 29.84 22.34
N LYS A 2 29.06 30.39 22.60
CA LYS A 2 27.85 29.58 22.89
C LYS A 2 27.19 29.21 21.57
N ILE A 3 27.29 27.96 21.17
CA ILE A 3 26.58 27.42 20.01
C ILE A 3 25.11 27.25 20.44
N LYS A 4 24.24 28.10 19.89
CA LYS A 4 22.78 27.97 20.02
C LYS A 4 22.35 26.80 19.16
N TYR A 5 21.93 25.72 19.80
CA TYR A 5 21.22 24.64 19.13
C TYR A 5 19.87 25.17 18.68
N PHE A 6 19.72 25.35 17.37
CA PHE A 6 18.41 25.56 16.76
C PHE A 6 17.72 24.21 16.74
N LEU A 7 16.83 24.02 17.70
CA LEU A 7 15.86 22.92 17.66
C LEU A 7 14.89 23.26 16.55
N ILE A 8 15.12 22.76 15.34
CA ILE A 8 14.14 22.84 14.26
C ILE A 8 13.07 21.81 14.61
N THR A 9 12.17 22.21 15.49
CA THR A 9 10.87 21.60 15.60
C THR A 9 10.15 21.98 14.31
N PHE A 10 10.13 21.07 13.33
CA PHE A 10 9.25 21.21 12.18
C PHE A 10 7.81 21.11 12.69
N ILE A 11 7.31 22.24 13.19
CA ILE A 11 5.87 22.45 13.31
C ILE A 11 5.41 22.64 11.87
N PHE A 12 4.90 21.56 11.27
CA PHE A 12 4.15 21.64 10.05
C PHE A 12 2.90 22.49 10.32
N THR A 13 3.02 23.80 10.14
CA THR A 13 1.84 24.63 9.88
C THR A 13 1.40 24.25 8.48
N CYS A 14 0.50 23.31 8.40
CA CYS A 14 -0.16 22.92 7.18
C CYS A 14 -1.03 24.08 6.73
N SER A 15 -0.48 25.00 5.93
CA SER A 15 -1.29 25.84 5.07
C SER A 15 -1.83 24.93 3.97
N PHE A 16 -3.05 24.44 4.18
CA PHE A 16 -3.79 23.63 3.23
C PHE A 16 -4.07 24.43 1.97
N SER A 17 -3.15 24.40 1.02
CA SER A 17 -3.51 24.56 -0.37
C SER A 17 -4.01 23.20 -0.83
N TYR A 18 -5.31 23.00 -0.80
CA TYR A 18 -5.98 21.83 -1.34
C TYR A 18 -5.70 21.75 -2.85
N SER A 19 -4.61 21.12 -3.22
CA SER A 19 -4.46 20.52 -4.55
C SER A 19 -5.34 19.28 -4.59
N GLN A 20 -6.15 19.15 -5.63
CA GLN A 20 -7.26 18.18 -5.73
C GLN A 20 -6.80 16.71 -5.89
N ASN A 21 -5.90 16.22 -5.05
CA ASN A 21 -5.69 14.77 -4.91
C ASN A 21 -5.19 14.45 -3.49
N PRO A 22 -6.10 14.31 -2.53
CA PRO A 22 -5.74 14.13 -1.12
C PRO A 22 -5.71 12.67 -0.72
N ASP A 23 -5.00 11.79 -1.45
CA ASP A 23 -5.33 10.38 -1.26
C ASP A 23 -4.49 9.65 -0.21
N ILE A 24 -3.29 10.11 0.09
CA ILE A 24 -2.57 9.67 1.30
C ILE A 24 -2.08 10.92 2.03
N SER A 25 -2.45 11.08 3.30
CA SER A 25 -1.87 12.15 4.09
C SER A 25 -0.40 11.81 4.39
N LYS A 26 0.48 12.81 4.31
CA LYS A 26 1.88 12.67 4.74
C LYS A 26 1.99 12.15 6.18
N ASP A 27 0.98 12.43 7.01
CA ASP A 27 0.94 12.01 8.40
C ASP A 27 0.73 10.49 8.57
N ILE A 28 -0.07 9.86 7.69
CA ILE A 28 -0.25 8.40 7.69
C ILE A 28 1.08 7.73 7.36
N VAL A 29 1.75 8.19 6.29
CA VAL A 29 3.05 7.67 5.86
C VAL A 29 4.11 7.90 6.93
N ASN A 30 4.20 9.10 7.49
CA ASN A 30 5.12 9.44 8.59
C ASN A 30 4.87 8.60 9.84
N GLY A 31 3.60 8.35 10.18
CA GLY A 31 3.22 7.46 11.27
C GLY A 31 3.77 6.06 11.06
N TYR A 32 3.54 5.48 9.87
CA TYR A 32 4.03 4.16 9.51
C TYR A 32 5.57 4.05 9.66
N PHE A 33 6.32 5.01 9.13
CA PHE A 33 7.78 5.02 9.25
C PHE A 33 8.27 5.16 10.69
N ARG A 34 7.64 6.00 11.49
CA ARG A 34 7.99 6.13 12.92
C ARG A 34 7.74 4.84 13.67
N SER A 35 6.70 4.07 13.32
CA SER A 35 6.42 2.78 13.93
C SER A 35 7.44 1.72 13.54
N LEU A 36 7.84 1.66 12.26
CA LEU A 36 8.89 0.77 11.79
C LEU A 36 10.24 1.03 12.49
N GLN A 37 10.60 2.29 12.69
CA GLN A 37 11.87 2.66 13.34
C GLN A 37 11.90 2.40 14.85
N ARG A 38 10.76 2.39 15.53
CA ARG A 38 10.70 2.34 16.99
C ARG A 38 10.22 1.02 17.57
N THR A 39 9.73 0.07 16.78
CA THR A 39 9.08 -1.14 17.30
C THR A 39 8.02 -0.84 18.38
N ILE A 40 7.41 0.34 18.34
CA ILE A 40 6.48 0.80 19.35
C ILE A 40 5.14 1.05 18.67
N GLU A 41 4.16 0.26 19.10
CA GLU A 41 2.72 0.49 19.02
C GLU A 41 2.18 1.08 17.72
N LEU A 42 1.65 0.18 16.90
CA LEU A 42 0.91 0.44 15.65
C LEU A 42 -0.31 1.36 15.83
N ASP A 43 -0.63 1.77 17.05
CA ASP A 43 -1.78 2.61 17.39
C ASP A 43 -1.80 4.01 16.74
N TRP A 44 -0.69 4.43 16.13
CA TRP A 44 -0.55 5.75 15.51
C TRP A 44 -0.85 5.79 14.02
N LEU A 45 -0.98 4.62 13.41
CA LEU A 45 -1.28 4.51 12.00
C LEU A 45 -2.78 4.57 11.79
N GLN A 46 -3.30 5.76 11.61
CA GLN A 46 -4.63 5.91 11.03
C GLN A 46 -4.62 5.49 9.55
N GLY A 47 -4.19 4.23 9.29
CA GLY A 47 -4.26 3.63 7.97
C GLY A 47 -5.68 3.33 7.50
N ARG A 48 -6.67 4.05 8.06
CA ARG A 48 -8.09 3.87 7.82
C ARG A 48 -8.85 5.20 7.91
N SER A 49 -10.00 5.26 7.26
CA SER A 49 -10.92 6.40 7.35
C SER A 49 -11.72 6.42 8.65
N SER A 50 -12.24 5.27 9.08
CA SER A 50 -13.00 5.12 10.32
C SER A 50 -12.84 3.72 10.92
N VAL A 51 -13.39 3.52 12.11
CA VAL A 51 -13.46 2.22 12.79
C VAL A 51 -14.72 2.14 13.64
N LEU A 52 -15.37 0.98 13.64
CA LEU A 52 -16.49 0.70 14.53
C LEU A 52 -16.03 0.60 15.99
N ILE A 53 -16.66 1.38 16.85
CA ILE A 53 -16.44 1.34 18.30
C ILE A 53 -17.63 0.68 18.95
N GLU A 54 -17.43 -0.52 19.46
CA GLU A 54 -18.46 -1.26 20.18
C GLU A 54 -18.13 -1.35 21.67
N ASN A 55 -19.12 -1.06 22.53
CA ASN A 55 -18.99 -1.12 23.99
C ASN A 55 -17.80 -0.32 24.56
N ASN A 56 -17.48 0.85 23.97
CA ASN A 56 -16.31 1.66 24.28
C ASN A 56 -14.95 0.97 24.03
N ASN A 57 -14.94 -0.18 23.36
CA ASN A 57 -13.72 -0.83 22.92
C ASN A 57 -13.30 -0.27 21.56
N LYS A 58 -12.22 0.48 21.56
CA LYS A 58 -11.67 1.13 20.34
C LYS A 58 -10.75 0.23 19.52
N THR A 59 -10.34 -0.91 20.09
CA THR A 59 -9.34 -1.79 19.46
C THR A 59 -9.94 -3.07 18.89
N LEU A 60 -11.24 -3.33 19.13
CA LEU A 60 -11.87 -4.59 18.75
C LEU A 60 -11.87 -4.83 17.23
N TYR A 61 -12.10 -3.77 16.45
CA TYR A 61 -12.23 -3.81 14.99
C TYR A 61 -11.20 -2.92 14.29
N GLU A 62 -10.04 -2.79 14.90
CA GLU A 62 -9.01 -1.85 14.45
C GLU A 62 -8.32 -2.31 13.17
N TYR A 63 -7.70 -1.37 12.52
CA TYR A 63 -6.97 -1.54 11.26
C TYR A 63 -5.92 -2.67 11.30
N HIS A 64 -5.20 -2.86 12.39
CA HIS A 64 -4.18 -3.90 12.47
C HIS A 64 -4.72 -5.33 12.35
N ASN A 65 -6.03 -5.53 12.58
CA ASN A 65 -6.69 -6.81 12.39
C ASN A 65 -6.65 -7.32 10.94
N ILE A 66 -6.42 -6.44 9.96
CA ILE A 66 -6.32 -6.89 8.55
C ILE A 66 -4.94 -7.42 8.16
N GLN A 67 -3.99 -7.47 9.09
CA GLN A 67 -2.62 -7.93 8.85
C GLN A 67 -2.09 -8.84 9.97
N ASP A 68 -2.98 -9.42 10.79
CA ASP A 68 -2.62 -10.26 11.93
C ASP A 68 -2.62 -11.77 11.63
N ASN A 69 -3.03 -12.16 10.41
CA ASN A 69 -3.20 -13.54 9.96
C ASN A 69 -4.23 -14.33 10.80
N ASP A 70 -5.25 -13.67 11.33
CA ASP A 70 -6.33 -14.26 12.10
C ASP A 70 -7.71 -13.91 11.51
N LEU A 71 -8.29 -14.82 10.75
CA LEU A 71 -9.63 -14.64 10.17
C LEU A 71 -10.75 -14.45 11.22
N SER A 72 -10.46 -14.68 12.51
CA SER A 72 -11.42 -14.42 13.60
C SER A 72 -11.50 -12.97 14.01
N THR A 73 -10.62 -12.12 13.49
CA THR A 73 -10.60 -10.66 13.64
C THR A 73 -10.95 -9.98 12.31
N ALA A 74 -11.23 -8.69 12.34
CA ALA A 74 -11.48 -7.89 11.15
C ALA A 74 -11.34 -6.39 11.45
N TRP A 75 -10.97 -5.60 10.47
CA TRP A 75 -11.34 -4.19 10.44
C TRP A 75 -12.81 -4.07 10.06
N VAL A 76 -13.50 -3.18 10.78
CA VAL A 76 -14.90 -2.85 10.51
C VAL A 76 -15.00 -1.33 10.45
N GLU A 77 -15.52 -0.80 9.34
CA GLU A 77 -15.71 0.64 9.23
C GLU A 77 -16.75 1.16 10.23
N GLY A 78 -16.69 2.43 10.57
CA GLY A 78 -17.44 3.00 11.71
C GLY A 78 -18.45 4.07 11.34
N VAL A 79 -18.78 4.25 10.05
CA VAL A 79 -19.77 5.25 9.64
C VAL A 79 -21.19 4.67 9.60
N ALA A 80 -22.18 5.52 9.68
CA ALA A 80 -23.57 5.08 9.50
C ALA A 80 -23.81 4.69 8.04
N GLY A 81 -24.23 3.47 7.80
CA GLY A 81 -24.56 2.97 6.47
C GLY A 81 -23.67 1.82 6.04
N SER A 82 -23.34 1.75 4.76
CA SER A 82 -22.61 0.63 4.17
C SER A 82 -21.11 0.90 3.93
N GLY A 83 -20.57 1.96 4.52
CA GLY A 83 -19.15 2.28 4.41
C GLY A 83 -18.68 2.68 3.01
N ILE A 84 -19.55 3.12 2.12
CA ILE A 84 -19.15 3.61 0.78
C ILE A 84 -18.25 4.83 0.93
N ASN A 85 -17.12 4.82 0.23
CA ASN A 85 -15.99 5.76 0.30
C ASN A 85 -15.11 5.62 1.55
N GLU A 86 -15.42 4.72 2.47
CA GLU A 86 -14.48 4.35 3.52
C GLU A 86 -13.27 3.63 2.92
N TRP A 87 -12.12 3.73 3.58
CA TRP A 87 -10.87 3.23 3.04
C TRP A 87 -9.91 2.73 4.11
N VAL A 88 -9.02 1.85 3.67
CA VAL A 88 -7.83 1.43 4.41
C VAL A 88 -6.58 1.63 3.56
N ILE A 89 -5.44 1.87 4.20
CA ILE A 89 -4.13 1.97 3.57
C ILE A 89 -3.20 0.97 4.23
N ILE A 90 -2.54 0.14 3.43
CA ILE A 90 -1.51 -0.80 3.90
C ILE A 90 -0.17 -0.55 3.21
N PRO A 91 0.95 -0.87 3.86
CA PRO A 91 2.23 -0.94 3.17
C PRO A 91 2.24 -2.13 2.22
N ILE A 92 3.01 -2.01 1.15
CA ILE A 92 3.31 -3.12 0.24
C ILE A 92 4.66 -3.68 0.62
N ASP A 93 4.72 -4.98 0.97
CA ASP A 93 5.97 -5.66 1.25
C ASP A 93 6.78 -5.81 -0.05
N LEU A 94 7.99 -5.31 -0.04
CA LEU A 94 8.91 -5.33 -1.17
C LEU A 94 9.76 -6.61 -1.22
N ASN A 95 9.41 -7.67 -0.48
CA ASN A 95 10.12 -8.95 -0.44
C ASN A 95 11.64 -8.80 -0.19
N GLY A 96 12.02 -7.83 0.63
CA GLY A 96 13.42 -7.51 0.92
C GLY A 96 14.16 -6.75 -0.21
N TYR A 97 13.48 -6.36 -1.28
CA TYR A 97 14.05 -5.45 -2.27
C TYR A 97 14.08 -4.03 -1.71
N TYR A 98 15.28 -3.47 -1.61
CA TYR A 98 15.46 -2.04 -1.43
C TYR A 98 15.59 -1.42 -2.82
N PHE A 99 14.63 -0.62 -3.22
CA PHE A 99 14.77 0.16 -4.43
C PHE A 99 15.56 1.42 -4.09
N SER A 100 16.88 1.34 -4.28
CA SER A 100 17.75 2.51 -4.22
C SER A 100 17.70 3.24 -5.56
N TYR A 101 17.66 4.55 -5.51
CA TYR A 101 17.67 5.39 -6.70
C TYR A 101 19.05 5.57 -7.33
N SER A 102 20.12 5.15 -6.65
CA SER A 102 21.49 5.18 -7.16
C SER A 102 21.70 4.41 -8.45
N ASP A 103 20.79 3.50 -8.82
CA ASP A 103 20.87 2.69 -10.04
C ASP A 103 20.50 3.45 -11.34
N GLY A 104 20.42 4.78 -11.28
CA GLY A 104 20.03 5.62 -12.41
C GLY A 104 18.53 5.56 -12.70
N ASN A 105 17.98 6.58 -13.35
CA ASN A 105 16.57 6.83 -13.69
C ASN A 105 15.86 5.69 -14.45
N GLN A 106 16.04 4.44 -14.07
CA GLN A 106 15.39 3.31 -14.72
C GLN A 106 14.01 3.10 -14.07
N LYS A 107 12.98 3.36 -14.85
CA LYS A 107 11.62 2.95 -14.55
C LYS A 107 11.59 1.45 -14.28
N LYS A 108 11.32 1.05 -13.05
CA LYS A 108 11.22 -0.37 -12.67
C LYS A 108 9.77 -0.80 -12.80
N LYS A 109 9.56 -1.93 -13.46
CA LYS A 109 8.24 -2.59 -13.55
C LYS A 109 8.12 -3.61 -12.45
N LEU A 110 7.04 -3.51 -11.69
CA LEU A 110 6.72 -4.41 -10.59
C LEU A 110 5.36 -5.05 -10.83
N ASN A 111 5.16 -6.22 -10.26
CA ASN A 111 3.84 -6.81 -10.08
C ASN A 111 3.48 -6.77 -8.60
N ILE A 112 2.36 -6.16 -8.26
CA ILE A 112 1.82 -6.18 -6.91
C ILE A 112 0.84 -7.35 -6.84
N SER A 113 1.13 -8.31 -5.97
CA SER A 113 0.20 -9.40 -5.63
C SER A 113 -0.60 -8.99 -4.41
N LEU A 114 -1.87 -8.71 -4.62
CA LEU A 114 -2.84 -8.36 -3.58
C LEU A 114 -3.59 -9.61 -3.14
N LYS A 115 -3.65 -9.85 -1.84
CA LYS A 115 -4.42 -10.92 -1.19
C LYS A 115 -5.45 -10.30 -0.25
N ILE A 116 -6.68 -10.77 -0.32
CA ILE A 116 -7.77 -10.28 0.53
C ILE A 116 -8.70 -11.42 0.97
N ASN A 117 -8.99 -11.47 2.28
CA ASN A 117 -10.17 -12.16 2.81
C ASN A 117 -11.24 -11.12 3.09
N ASN A 118 -12.15 -10.99 2.13
CA ASN A 118 -13.18 -9.95 2.08
C ASN A 118 -14.36 -10.32 2.98
N GLY A 119 -14.75 -9.41 3.88
CA GLY A 119 -15.79 -9.64 4.87
C GLY A 119 -15.26 -10.08 6.23
N PHE A 120 -16.14 -10.45 7.17
CA PHE A 120 -15.76 -10.97 8.49
C PHE A 120 -15.71 -12.50 8.44
N CYS A 121 -14.56 -13.04 8.09
CA CYS A 121 -14.36 -14.45 7.72
C CYS A 121 -14.23 -15.42 8.90
N LYS A 122 -14.54 -15.01 10.13
CA LYS A 122 -14.50 -15.85 11.33
C LYS A 122 -15.32 -17.14 11.18
N ASN A 123 -16.47 -17.07 10.56
CA ASN A 123 -17.36 -18.19 10.21
C ASN A 123 -18.47 -17.66 9.28
N ASP A 124 -19.24 -18.59 8.67
CA ASP A 124 -20.33 -18.25 7.73
C ASP A 124 -21.35 -17.29 8.33
N LYS A 125 -21.69 -17.45 9.61
CA LYS A 125 -22.67 -16.59 10.27
C LYS A 125 -22.16 -15.14 10.35
N THR A 126 -20.93 -14.90 10.75
CA THR A 126 -20.36 -13.54 10.80
C THR A 126 -20.15 -12.99 9.40
N TYR A 127 -19.75 -13.83 8.46
CA TYR A 127 -19.55 -13.45 7.07
C TYR A 127 -20.84 -12.93 6.43
N PHE A 128 -21.94 -13.67 6.47
CA PHE A 128 -23.20 -13.25 5.88
C PHE A 128 -23.96 -12.23 6.71
N SER A 129 -23.67 -12.09 8.01
CA SER A 129 -24.31 -11.07 8.85
C SER A 129 -23.86 -9.65 8.53
N ASN A 130 -22.65 -9.43 8.05
CA ASN A 130 -22.04 -8.12 7.78
C ASN A 130 -21.95 -7.85 6.28
N ASN A 131 -21.74 -6.59 5.91
CA ASN A 131 -21.42 -6.26 4.53
C ASN A 131 -20.03 -6.77 4.14
N ARG A 132 -19.87 -7.12 2.87
CA ARG A 132 -18.62 -7.48 2.22
C ARG A 132 -18.43 -6.55 1.03
N ILE A 133 -17.18 -6.26 0.71
CA ILE A 133 -16.89 -5.39 -0.45
C ILE A 133 -17.25 -6.13 -1.73
N LYS A 134 -18.08 -5.53 -2.58
CA LYS A 134 -18.38 -6.00 -3.94
C LYS A 134 -17.46 -5.37 -4.96
N LYS A 135 -17.20 -4.06 -4.82
CA LYS A 135 -16.33 -3.30 -5.71
C LYS A 135 -15.48 -2.35 -4.91
N SER A 136 -14.21 -2.27 -5.22
CA SER A 136 -13.30 -1.29 -4.65
C SER A 136 -12.50 -0.58 -5.71
N ARG A 137 -11.96 0.59 -5.34
CA ARG A 137 -10.85 1.23 -6.02
C ARG A 137 -9.58 0.92 -5.25
N ILE A 138 -8.56 0.47 -5.97
CA ILE A 138 -7.20 0.27 -5.46
C ILE A 138 -6.30 1.33 -6.08
N ASP A 139 -5.74 2.17 -5.22
CA ASP A 139 -4.74 3.17 -5.59
C ASP A 139 -3.39 2.73 -5.04
N ILE A 140 -2.34 2.72 -5.88
CA ILE A 140 -0.96 2.43 -5.47
C ILE A 140 -0.19 3.75 -5.42
N TYR A 141 0.46 3.97 -4.29
CA TYR A 141 1.27 5.16 -4.06
C TYR A 141 2.73 4.79 -3.89
N GLU A 142 3.54 5.54 -4.57
CA GLU A 142 4.98 5.58 -4.42
C GLU A 142 5.36 6.74 -3.51
N VAL A 143 6.10 6.45 -2.45
CA VAL A 143 6.52 7.43 -1.45
C VAL A 143 8.03 7.48 -1.40
N PRO A 144 8.65 8.53 -1.96
CA PRO A 144 10.08 8.72 -1.89
C PRO A 144 10.52 9.01 -0.45
N ILE A 145 11.56 8.31 -0.01
CA ILE A 145 12.23 8.56 1.27
C ILE A 145 13.59 9.12 0.98
N LEU A 146 13.84 10.33 1.45
CA LEU A 146 15.13 10.98 1.35
C LEU A 146 15.92 10.69 2.63
N GLU A 147 17.10 10.12 2.49
CA GLU A 147 18.03 9.97 3.60
C GLU A 147 18.91 11.25 3.70
N PHE A 148 18.96 11.83 4.88
CA PHE A 148 19.90 12.88 5.19
C PHE A 148 21.00 12.30 6.08
N GLU A 149 22.25 12.52 5.71
CA GLU A 149 23.39 12.26 6.58
C GLU A 149 23.41 13.28 7.72
N ASP A 150 22.54 13.13 8.70
CA ASP A 150 22.74 13.76 10.00
C ASP A 150 23.12 12.69 11.02
N GLN A 151 23.72 13.11 12.14
CA GLN A 151 24.15 12.23 13.22
C GLN A 151 22.98 11.45 13.88
N ARG A 152 21.75 11.64 13.46
CA ARG A 152 20.53 11.05 13.98
C ARG A 152 19.85 10.12 12.96
N GLY A 153 20.37 10.01 11.74
CA GLY A 153 19.73 9.25 10.68
C GLY A 153 18.36 9.80 10.32
N THR A 154 18.25 11.12 10.13
CA THR A 154 16.96 11.77 9.84
C THR A 154 16.51 11.40 8.44
N GLN A 155 15.30 10.85 8.33
CA GLN A 155 14.66 10.58 7.05
C GLN A 155 13.58 11.64 6.79
N ALA A 156 13.54 12.16 5.58
CA ALA A 156 12.44 12.98 5.11
C ALA A 156 11.62 12.18 4.08
N ILE A 157 10.34 12.45 4.07
CA ILE A 157 9.40 11.85 3.13
C ILE A 157 8.95 12.95 2.19
N ASP A 158 9.04 12.68 0.90
CA ASP A 158 8.47 13.56 -0.10
C ASP A 158 6.98 13.24 -0.32
N SER A 159 6.33 14.01 -1.19
CA SER A 159 4.90 13.86 -1.46
C SER A 159 4.62 12.50 -2.10
N PRO A 160 3.62 11.75 -1.60
CA PRO A 160 3.18 10.51 -2.22
C PRO A 160 2.74 10.75 -3.67
N ILE A 161 3.15 9.86 -4.57
CA ILE A 161 2.82 9.90 -6.00
C ILE A 161 1.87 8.74 -6.28
N ASN A 162 0.64 9.03 -6.75
CA ASN A 162 -0.25 7.97 -7.21
C ASN A 162 0.25 7.44 -8.57
N ILE A 163 0.68 6.19 -8.61
CA ILE A 163 1.26 5.54 -9.81
C ILE A 163 0.32 4.52 -10.46
N SER A 164 -0.76 4.13 -9.78
CA SER A 164 -1.74 3.19 -10.33
C SER A 164 -3.09 3.40 -9.66
N LYS A 165 -4.16 3.34 -10.47
CA LYS A 165 -5.54 3.46 -10.01
C LYS A 165 -6.42 2.50 -10.80
N ASN A 166 -6.95 1.49 -10.11
CA ASN A 166 -7.75 0.44 -10.73
C ASN A 166 -8.99 0.13 -9.89
N GLU A 167 -10.04 -0.37 -10.54
CA GLU A 167 -11.23 -0.86 -9.87
C GLU A 167 -11.27 -2.39 -9.94
N PHE A 168 -11.62 -3.02 -8.83
CA PHE A 168 -11.71 -4.47 -8.71
C PHE A 168 -13.09 -4.88 -8.24
N ILE A 169 -13.58 -6.00 -8.77
CA ILE A 169 -14.81 -6.66 -8.33
C ILE A 169 -14.38 -7.91 -7.57
N PHE A 170 -14.84 -8.03 -6.34
CA PHE A 170 -14.58 -9.18 -5.48
C PHE A 170 -15.71 -10.20 -5.60
N ALA A 171 -15.38 -11.47 -5.50
CA ALA A 171 -16.37 -12.52 -5.38
C ALA A 171 -17.03 -12.50 -3.99
N ASP A 172 -18.31 -12.86 -3.91
CA ASP A 172 -19.03 -13.00 -2.64
C ASP A 172 -18.77 -14.38 -2.01
N ASN A 173 -17.55 -14.57 -1.53
CA ASN A 173 -17.13 -15.76 -0.78
C ASN A 173 -16.08 -15.38 0.27
N SER A 174 -15.90 -16.23 1.30
CA SER A 174 -14.98 -16.00 2.40
C SER A 174 -13.55 -16.49 2.13
N GLU A 175 -13.29 -17.03 0.93
CA GLU A 175 -11.97 -17.51 0.56
C GLU A 175 -11.02 -16.37 0.24
N GLU A 176 -9.72 -16.60 0.35
CA GLU A 176 -8.68 -15.67 -0.07
C GLU A 176 -8.80 -15.40 -1.58
N GLN A 177 -8.88 -14.13 -1.95
CA GLN A 177 -8.90 -13.71 -3.35
C GLN A 177 -7.58 -13.04 -3.71
N LEU A 178 -7.06 -13.37 -4.89
CA LEU A 178 -5.75 -12.94 -5.38
C LEU A 178 -5.90 -12.06 -6.60
N PHE A 179 -5.16 -10.94 -6.63
CA PHE A 179 -5.13 -10.03 -7.77
C PHE A 179 -3.69 -9.61 -8.06
N ASP A 180 -3.35 -9.58 -9.34
CA ASP A 180 -2.08 -9.08 -9.82
C ASP A 180 -2.25 -7.69 -10.42
N ILE A 181 -1.44 -6.74 -9.96
CA ILE A 181 -1.48 -5.33 -10.37
C ILE A 181 -0.11 -4.95 -10.91
N PRO A 182 0.08 -4.95 -12.24
CA PRO A 182 1.32 -4.47 -12.82
C PRO A 182 1.43 -2.95 -12.66
N ILE A 183 2.58 -2.48 -12.21
CA ILE A 183 2.89 -1.08 -12.03
C ILE A 183 4.25 -0.74 -12.62
N GLU A 184 4.48 0.55 -12.86
CA GLU A 184 5.77 1.10 -13.22
C GLU A 184 6.09 2.24 -12.26
N LEU A 185 7.26 2.18 -11.60
CA LEU A 185 7.70 3.26 -10.72
C LEU A 185 7.93 4.54 -11.54
N SER A 186 7.66 5.69 -10.94
CA SER A 186 7.72 6.99 -11.63
C SER A 186 9.13 7.33 -12.15
N GLY A 187 10.15 6.83 -11.47
CA GLY A 187 11.55 7.09 -11.81
C GLY A 187 12.00 8.53 -11.63
N ASN A 188 11.16 9.39 -11.05
CA ASN A 188 11.42 10.84 -10.90
C ASN A 188 12.15 11.17 -9.59
N PHE A 189 13.18 10.41 -9.24
CA PHE A 189 13.80 10.57 -7.94
C PHE A 189 15.09 11.39 -8.02
N ILE A 190 15.12 12.42 -7.22
CA ILE A 190 16.28 13.29 -7.04
C ILE A 190 17.07 12.75 -5.85
N ASN A 191 18.28 12.24 -6.10
CA ASN A 191 19.26 11.77 -5.11
C ASN A 191 19.06 10.35 -4.52
N ASP A 192 20.08 9.87 -3.81
CA ASP A 192 20.18 8.58 -3.16
C ASP A 192 19.10 8.38 -2.09
N GLY A 193 17.93 7.90 -2.48
CA GLY A 193 16.80 7.66 -1.60
C GLY A 193 16.20 6.27 -1.80
N HIS A 194 15.27 5.90 -0.92
CA HIS A 194 14.50 4.65 -1.00
C HIS A 194 13.07 4.94 -1.40
N VAL A 195 12.39 3.92 -1.90
CA VAL A 195 10.95 3.95 -2.18
C VAL A 195 10.21 3.06 -1.21
N CYS A 196 9.12 3.58 -0.66
CA CYS A 196 8.08 2.75 -0.08
C CYS A 196 6.85 2.79 -0.95
N LEU A 197 6.16 1.66 -1.02
CA LEU A 197 4.90 1.53 -1.73
C LEU A 197 3.76 1.33 -0.73
N PHE A 198 2.63 1.97 -1.01
CA PHE A 198 1.41 1.83 -0.23
C PHE A 198 0.23 1.51 -1.15
N LEU A 199 -0.66 0.68 -0.66
CA LEU A 199 -1.92 0.36 -1.29
C LEU A 199 -3.05 0.99 -0.49
N LYS A 200 -3.92 1.77 -1.15
CA LYS A 200 -5.18 2.26 -0.60
C LYS A 200 -6.34 1.54 -1.25
N LEU A 201 -7.14 0.87 -0.43
CA LEU A 201 -8.40 0.27 -0.84
C LEU A 201 -9.54 1.19 -0.42
N THR A 202 -10.39 1.62 -1.37
CA THR A 202 -11.59 2.43 -1.12
C THR A 202 -12.83 1.64 -1.51
N ILE A 203 -13.82 1.54 -0.63
CA ILE A 203 -15.07 0.83 -0.85
C ILE A 203 -15.95 1.61 -1.82
N LEU A 204 -16.38 1.00 -2.92
CA LEU A 204 -17.28 1.60 -3.93
C LEU A 204 -18.67 0.96 -3.94
N GLU A 205 -18.75 -0.37 -3.76
CA GLU A 205 -20.01 -1.11 -3.68
C GLU A 205 -19.85 -2.27 -2.69
N VAL A 206 -20.95 -2.70 -2.08
CA VAL A 206 -20.97 -3.81 -1.13
C VAL A 206 -21.99 -4.88 -1.51
N TYR A 207 -21.72 -6.12 -1.09
CA TYR A 207 -22.73 -7.15 -0.90
C TYR A 207 -23.37 -6.92 0.47
N PRO A 208 -24.71 -6.74 0.55
CA PRO A 208 -25.35 -6.41 1.80
C PRO A 208 -25.30 -7.57 2.80
N GLY A 209 -25.07 -7.24 4.06
CA GLY A 209 -25.20 -8.17 5.17
C GLY A 209 -26.67 -8.46 5.49
N GLU A 210 -26.92 -9.63 6.07
CA GLU A 210 -28.26 -10.01 6.50
C GLU A 210 -28.73 -9.29 7.78
N LYS A 211 -27.77 -8.78 8.57
CA LYS A 211 -28.08 -8.24 9.91
C LYS A 211 -27.46 -6.86 10.17
N TYR A 212 -26.25 -6.64 9.74
CA TYR A 212 -25.50 -5.41 10.00
C TYR A 212 -25.14 -4.72 8.67
N ASN A 213 -25.07 -3.39 8.71
CA ASN A 213 -24.69 -2.59 7.56
C ASN A 213 -23.19 -2.26 7.52
N ASP A 214 -22.44 -2.67 8.54
CA ASP A 214 -21.02 -2.38 8.64
C ASP A 214 -20.24 -3.26 7.66
N THR A 215 -19.32 -2.66 6.91
CA THR A 215 -18.46 -3.39 5.96
C THR A 215 -17.15 -3.80 6.62
N CYS A 216 -16.77 -5.06 6.40
CA CYS A 216 -15.64 -5.69 7.07
C CYS A 216 -14.56 -6.15 6.07
N ILE A 217 -13.32 -6.23 6.56
CA ILE A 217 -12.20 -6.93 5.92
C ILE A 217 -11.48 -7.73 7.01
N SER A 218 -11.34 -9.06 6.85
CA SER A 218 -10.56 -9.87 7.78
C SER A 218 -9.07 -9.80 7.50
N GLU A 219 -8.64 -9.91 6.24
CA GLU A 219 -7.21 -9.85 5.88
C GLU A 219 -6.99 -9.09 4.59
N LEU A 220 -5.90 -8.33 4.56
CA LEU A 220 -5.45 -7.57 3.39
C LEU A 220 -3.92 -7.49 3.36
N HIS A 221 -3.29 -8.13 2.40
CA HIS A 221 -1.84 -8.13 2.22
C HIS A 221 -1.46 -7.76 0.80
N ALA A 222 -0.32 -7.10 0.63
CA ALA A 222 0.21 -6.76 -0.68
C ALA A 222 1.72 -6.97 -0.69
N THR A 223 2.22 -7.67 -1.71
CA THR A 223 3.66 -7.88 -1.94
C THR A 223 4.03 -7.42 -3.33
N ALA A 224 5.27 -6.95 -3.52
CA ALA A 224 5.77 -6.51 -4.80
C ALA A 224 6.93 -7.38 -5.28
N ASP A 225 6.87 -7.80 -6.53
CA ASP A 225 7.94 -8.50 -7.22
C ASP A 225 8.42 -7.76 -8.47
N VAL A 226 9.72 -7.79 -8.72
CA VAL A 226 10.29 -7.18 -9.93
C VAL A 226 9.97 -8.02 -11.16
N ILE A 227 9.34 -7.41 -12.16
CA ILE A 227 9.12 -8.06 -13.45
C ILE A 227 10.46 -8.11 -14.19
N LYS A 228 11.04 -9.33 -14.29
CA LYS A 228 12.27 -9.56 -15.06
C LYS A 228 11.96 -9.52 -16.55
N GLU A 229 12.47 -8.51 -17.24
CA GLU A 229 12.41 -8.50 -18.71
C GLU A 229 13.19 -9.69 -19.26
N LYS A 230 12.54 -10.54 -20.06
CA LYS A 230 13.24 -11.59 -20.79
C LYS A 230 14.22 -10.90 -21.76
N LYS A 231 15.54 -11.09 -21.54
CA LYS A 231 16.52 -10.64 -22.52
C LYS A 231 16.14 -11.24 -23.87
N PRO A 232 16.08 -10.44 -24.96
CA PRO A 232 15.81 -10.97 -26.27
C PRO A 232 16.83 -12.06 -26.59
N GLU A 233 16.34 -13.23 -26.94
CA GLU A 233 17.16 -14.36 -27.33
C GLU A 233 17.97 -13.92 -28.56
N VAL A 234 19.29 -13.73 -28.37
CA VAL A 234 20.18 -13.37 -29.47
C VAL A 234 20.24 -14.59 -30.39
N THR A 235 19.39 -14.62 -31.39
CA THR A 235 19.42 -15.62 -32.44
C THR A 235 20.79 -15.50 -33.11
N LYS A 236 21.69 -16.43 -32.76
CA LYS A 236 23.00 -16.55 -33.43
C LYS A 236 22.74 -16.67 -34.95
N ARG A 237 22.99 -15.59 -35.68
CA ARG A 237 22.96 -15.62 -37.14
C ARG A 237 23.86 -16.79 -37.59
N LYS A 238 23.27 -17.83 -38.18
CA LYS A 238 24.01 -18.90 -38.84
C LYS A 238 24.91 -18.23 -39.84
N LYS A 239 26.23 -18.37 -39.63
CA LYS A 239 27.21 -17.94 -40.62
C LYS A 239 26.89 -18.69 -41.90
N SER A 240 26.58 -17.97 -42.96
CA SER A 240 26.46 -18.50 -44.32
C SER A 240 27.76 -19.20 -44.70
N PRO A 241 27.74 -20.44 -45.22
CA PRO A 241 28.94 -21.09 -45.69
C PRO A 241 29.47 -20.33 -46.89
N PHE A 242 30.72 -19.84 -46.79
CA PHE A 242 31.43 -19.21 -47.88
C PHE A 242 31.42 -20.17 -49.09
N ARG A 243 30.85 -19.73 -50.20
CA ARG A 243 31.03 -20.37 -51.51
C ARG A 243 32.47 -20.18 -51.91
N LYS A 244 33.25 -21.26 -51.95
CA LYS A 244 34.56 -21.26 -52.62
C LYS A 244 34.28 -21.29 -54.11
N ASP A 245 34.52 -20.19 -54.78
CA ASP A 245 34.60 -20.18 -56.22
C ASP A 245 35.85 -21.00 -56.63
N LYS A 246 35.65 -21.95 -57.52
CA LYS A 246 36.69 -22.71 -58.15
C LYS A 246 37.17 -21.93 -59.38
N GLU A 247 38.45 -21.65 -59.41
CA GLU A 247 39.21 -21.54 -60.67
C GLU A 247 39.52 -22.91 -61.20
#